data_8ce14c5c4f340404487f42340c24767d
#
_entry.id   8ce14c5c4f340404487f42340c24767d
#
_cell.length_a   1.000
_cell.length_b   1.000
_cell.length_c   1.000
_cell.angle_alpha   90.00
_cell.angle_beta   90.00
_cell.angle_gamma   90.00
#
_symmetry.space_group_name_H-M   'P 1'
#
loop_
_entity.id
_entity.type
_entity.pdbx_description
1 polymer ?
#
loop_
_entity_poly.entity_id
_entity_poly.type
_entity_poly.pdbx_seq_one_letter_code
_entity_poly.pdbx_strand_id
1 'polypeptide(L)'
;MTRLPYPYLQTEVELTEERERHITERHPDLLLEHRACIADTLADPDQVRRSARLRNARLFTRWFDIVRGGKHVVVIVVTDVAASRRHWVVTAYMARQLTEGGIEWTKS
;
A
#
# COMPACT_ATOMS: atom_id res chain seq x y z
N MET A 1 11.98 11.80 -3.78
CA MET A 1 11.38 10.47 -3.90
C MET A 1 11.81 9.59 -2.74
N THR A 2 10.87 8.87 -2.17
CA THR A 2 11.14 7.96 -1.06
C THR A 2 11.12 6.53 -1.56
N ARG A 3 12.06 5.71 -1.08
CA ARG A 3 12.07 4.27 -1.34
C ARG A 3 11.77 3.53 -0.05
N LEU A 4 10.83 2.59 -0.11
CA LEU A 4 10.39 1.83 1.04
C LEU A 4 10.74 0.36 0.87
N PRO A 5 11.12 -0.35 1.96
CA PRO A 5 11.35 -1.79 1.88
C PRO A 5 10.10 -2.52 1.40
N TYR A 6 10.30 -3.49 0.51
CA TYR A 6 9.23 -4.26 -0.11
C TYR A 6 9.60 -5.75 -0.05
N PRO A 7 9.58 -6.35 1.15
CA PRO A 7 10.05 -7.73 1.32
C PRO A 7 9.23 -8.77 0.57
N TYR A 8 7.96 -8.49 0.29
CA TYR A 8 7.11 -9.42 -0.44
C TYR A 8 7.74 -9.86 -1.78
N LEU A 9 8.38 -8.92 -2.48
CA LEU A 9 9.12 -9.23 -3.71
C LEU A 9 10.63 -9.02 -3.55
N GLN A 10 11.12 -8.94 -2.31
CA GLN A 10 12.55 -8.85 -1.99
C GLN A 10 13.25 -7.67 -2.66
N THR A 11 12.60 -6.51 -2.64
CA THR A 11 13.12 -5.30 -3.28
C THR A 11 12.65 -4.05 -2.54
N GLU A 12 12.55 -2.95 -3.26
CA GLU A 12 12.04 -1.67 -2.75
C GLU A 12 10.91 -1.18 -3.63
N VAL A 13 10.03 -0.38 -3.05
CA VAL A 13 8.94 0.28 -3.78
C VAL A 13 9.17 1.78 -3.70
N GLU A 14 8.86 2.47 -4.81
CA GLU A 14 9.02 3.92 -4.89
C GLU A 14 7.74 4.63 -4.46
N LEU A 15 7.90 5.68 -3.67
CA LEU A 15 6.82 6.61 -3.34
C LEU A 15 7.26 7.98 -3.83
N THR A 16 6.73 8.39 -4.99
CA THR A 16 7.11 9.64 -5.61
C THR A 16 6.44 10.82 -4.92
N GLU A 17 7.03 12.01 -5.08
CA GLU A 17 6.45 13.23 -4.52
C GLU A 17 5.05 13.50 -5.08
N GLU A 18 4.83 13.21 -6.35
CA GLU A 18 3.52 13.33 -6.98
C GLU A 18 2.49 12.44 -6.30
N ARG A 19 2.86 11.18 -6.01
CA ARG A 19 1.95 10.24 -5.35
C ARG A 19 1.75 10.60 -3.89
N GLU A 20 2.77 11.08 -3.21
CA GLU A 20 2.61 11.61 -1.86
C GLU A 20 1.60 12.76 -1.82
N ARG A 21 1.68 13.66 -2.79
CA ARG A 21 0.75 14.78 -2.91
C ARG A 21 -0.67 14.27 -3.16
N HIS A 22 -0.82 13.31 -4.07
CA HIS A 22 -2.10 12.69 -4.36
C HIS A 22 -2.73 12.05 -3.11
N ILE A 23 -1.95 11.31 -2.34
CA ILE A 23 -2.42 10.67 -1.11
C ILE A 23 -2.80 11.73 -0.07
N THR A 24 -1.99 12.78 0.06
CA THR A 24 -2.26 13.86 1.00
C THR A 24 -3.57 14.59 0.65
N GLU A 25 -3.82 14.82 -0.63
CA GLU A 25 -5.05 15.48 -1.08
C GLU A 25 -6.29 14.64 -0.88
N ARG A 26 -6.19 13.33 -1.14
CA ARG A 26 -7.32 12.40 -1.05
C ARG A 26 -7.52 11.83 0.34
N HIS A 27 -6.43 11.62 1.07
CA HIS A 27 -6.44 10.97 2.38
C HIS A 27 -5.44 11.67 3.30
N PRO A 28 -5.70 12.94 3.66
CA PRO A 28 -4.72 13.76 4.40
C PRO A 28 -4.30 13.17 5.74
N ASP A 29 -5.23 12.55 6.45
CA ASP A 29 -4.93 11.98 7.76
C ASP A 29 -3.91 10.86 7.70
N LEU A 30 -3.89 10.11 6.60
CA LEU A 30 -2.99 8.97 6.47
C LEU A 30 -1.53 9.41 6.39
N LEU A 31 -1.21 10.37 5.52
CA LEU A 31 0.18 10.81 5.37
C LEU A 31 0.63 11.76 6.47
N LEU A 32 -0.21 12.71 6.87
CA LEU A 32 0.17 13.71 7.86
C LEU A 32 0.35 13.11 9.25
N GLU A 33 -0.50 12.16 9.64
CA GLU A 33 -0.49 11.60 10.98
C GLU A 33 0.02 10.17 11.05
N HIS A 34 -0.09 9.41 9.95
CA HIS A 34 0.17 7.97 9.96
C HIS A 34 1.07 7.49 8.83
N ARG A 35 2.02 8.35 8.43
CA ARG A 35 2.96 8.02 7.35
C ARG A 35 3.68 6.69 7.58
N ALA A 36 4.07 6.43 8.82
CA ALA A 36 4.76 5.19 9.17
C ALA A 36 3.91 3.95 8.89
N CYS A 37 2.59 4.08 8.91
CA CYS A 37 1.69 2.95 8.64
C CYS A 37 1.81 2.45 7.21
N ILE A 38 2.13 3.33 6.26
CA ILE A 38 2.34 2.93 4.86
C ILE A 38 3.57 2.01 4.78
N ALA A 39 4.68 2.44 5.38
CA ALA A 39 5.91 1.64 5.39
C ALA A 39 5.72 0.32 6.13
N ASP A 40 5.05 0.35 7.28
CA ASP A 40 4.78 -0.85 8.07
C ASP A 40 3.89 -1.85 7.32
N THR A 41 2.90 -1.34 6.59
CA THR A 41 2.00 -2.19 5.79
C THR A 41 2.76 -2.90 4.68
N LEU A 42 3.68 -2.22 4.03
CA LEU A 42 4.49 -2.83 2.98
C LEU A 42 5.52 -3.81 3.53
N ALA A 43 6.06 -3.53 4.73
CA ALA A 43 7.07 -4.37 5.33
C ALA A 43 6.50 -5.65 5.94
N ASP A 44 5.28 -5.59 6.48
CA ASP A 44 4.65 -6.73 7.16
C ASP A 44 3.13 -6.69 7.00
N PRO A 45 2.63 -7.00 5.82
CA PRO A 45 1.18 -6.96 5.57
C PRO A 45 0.45 -8.13 6.22
N ASP A 46 -0.82 -7.91 6.55
CA ASP A 46 -1.72 -8.99 6.98
C ASP A 46 -2.20 -9.79 5.78
N GLN A 47 -2.48 -9.12 4.68
CA GLN A 47 -2.92 -9.72 3.43
C GLN A 47 -2.34 -8.97 2.25
N VAL A 48 -2.17 -9.70 1.15
CA VAL A 48 -1.89 -9.12 -0.17
C VAL A 48 -3.01 -9.55 -1.10
N ARG A 49 -3.63 -8.61 -1.77
CA ARG A 49 -4.72 -8.86 -2.71
C ARG A 49 -4.33 -8.39 -4.11
N ARG A 50 -4.91 -9.02 -5.12
CA ARG A 50 -4.77 -8.58 -6.50
C ARG A 50 -5.89 -7.61 -6.83
N SER A 51 -5.56 -6.47 -7.43
CA SER A 51 -6.58 -5.52 -7.85
C SER A 51 -7.40 -6.10 -9.00
N ALA A 52 -8.74 -5.92 -8.92
CA ALA A 52 -9.64 -6.27 -10.01
C ALA A 52 -9.72 -5.16 -11.06
N ARG A 53 -9.26 -3.96 -10.73
CA ARG A 53 -9.38 -2.77 -11.58
C ARG A 53 -8.08 -2.42 -12.30
N LEU A 54 -6.96 -2.52 -11.61
CA LEU A 54 -5.66 -2.13 -12.15
C LEU A 54 -4.83 -3.36 -12.46
N ARG A 55 -4.35 -3.44 -13.69
CA ARG A 55 -3.46 -4.51 -14.10
C ARG A 55 -2.13 -4.36 -13.35
N ASN A 56 -1.55 -5.49 -12.94
CA ASN A 56 -0.26 -5.53 -12.25
C ASN A 56 -0.23 -4.76 -10.93
N ALA A 57 -1.38 -4.60 -10.30
CA ALA A 57 -1.48 -3.92 -9.02
C ALA A 57 -1.84 -4.89 -7.90
N ARG A 58 -1.20 -4.68 -6.76
CA ARG A 58 -1.47 -5.42 -5.54
C ARG A 58 -1.88 -4.44 -4.44
N LEU A 59 -2.81 -4.90 -3.60
CA LEU A 59 -3.25 -4.15 -2.43
C LEU A 59 -2.62 -4.81 -1.21
N PHE A 60 -1.75 -4.08 -0.53
CA PHE A 60 -1.14 -4.51 0.72
C PHE A 60 -1.97 -3.96 1.86
N THR A 61 -2.40 -4.80 2.78
CA THR A 61 -3.31 -4.41 3.85
C THR A 61 -2.74 -4.81 5.20
N ARG A 62 -2.95 -3.94 6.19
CA ARG A 62 -2.61 -4.23 7.57
C ARG A 62 -3.56 -3.49 8.50
N TRP A 63 -4.01 -4.16 9.55
CA TRP A 63 -4.86 -3.58 10.57
C TRP A 63 -4.03 -2.80 11.59
N PHE A 64 -4.50 -1.61 11.95
CA PHE A 64 -3.89 -0.77 12.97
C PHE A 64 -4.93 -0.33 13.97
N ASP A 65 -4.82 -0.79 15.21
CA ASP A 65 -5.73 -0.42 16.28
C ASP A 65 -5.67 1.08 16.60
N ILE A 66 -4.49 1.69 16.42
CA ILE A 66 -4.26 3.09 16.79
C ILE A 66 -4.81 4.07 15.77
N VAL A 67 -5.19 3.62 14.59
CA VAL A 67 -5.69 4.50 13.52
C VAL A 67 -7.19 4.63 13.65
N ARG A 68 -7.65 5.77 14.14
CA ARG A 68 -9.07 6.16 14.24
C ARG A 68 -9.98 5.05 14.79
N GLY A 69 -9.59 4.45 15.93
CA GLY A 69 -10.35 3.38 16.56
C GLY A 69 -10.27 2.04 15.86
N GLY A 70 -9.27 1.87 15.02
CA GLY A 70 -9.02 0.65 14.28
C GLY A 70 -9.41 0.77 12.82
N LYS A 71 -8.44 0.62 11.93
CA LYS A 71 -8.63 0.65 10.48
C LYS A 71 -7.64 -0.26 9.79
N HIS A 72 -8.02 -0.76 8.64
CA HIS A 72 -7.05 -1.32 7.69
C HIS A 72 -6.40 -0.16 6.95
N VAL A 73 -5.08 -0.19 6.86
CA VAL A 73 -4.35 0.67 5.93
C VAL A 73 -4.13 -0.16 4.68
N VAL A 74 -4.52 0.39 3.54
CA VAL A 74 -4.39 -0.27 2.24
C VAL A 74 -3.42 0.54 1.39
N VAL A 75 -2.38 -0.12 0.89
CA VAL A 75 -1.38 0.50 0.02
C VAL A 75 -1.42 -0.23 -1.32
N ILE A 76 -1.69 0.51 -2.39
CA ILE A 76 -1.76 -0.06 -3.74
C ILE A 76 -0.43 0.15 -4.43
N VAL A 77 0.20 -0.96 -4.82
CA VAL A 77 1.49 -0.98 -5.51
C VAL A 77 1.32 -1.54 -6.90
N VAL A 78 1.81 -0.83 -7.89
CA VAL A 78 1.86 -1.30 -9.28
C VAL A 78 3.26 -1.78 -9.57
N THR A 79 3.36 -2.93 -10.24
CA THR A 79 4.61 -3.48 -10.71
C THR A 79 4.70 -3.33 -12.22
N ASP A 80 5.75 -2.66 -12.69
CA ASP A 80 6.05 -2.59 -14.11
C ASP A 80 6.74 -3.88 -14.51
N VAL A 81 6.07 -4.70 -15.30
CA VAL A 81 6.61 -6.00 -15.74
C VAL A 81 7.55 -5.87 -16.93
N ALA A 82 7.74 -4.66 -17.45
CA ALA A 82 8.73 -4.42 -18.50
C ALA A 82 10.15 -4.50 -17.93
N ALA A 83 11.15 -4.13 -18.73
CA ALA A 83 12.56 -4.37 -18.43
C ALA A 83 13.05 -3.84 -17.07
N SER A 84 12.44 -2.79 -16.54
CA SER A 84 12.93 -2.16 -15.30
C SER A 84 12.44 -2.82 -14.02
N ARG A 85 11.36 -3.58 -14.08
CA ARG A 85 10.70 -4.19 -12.91
C ARG A 85 10.51 -3.19 -11.76
N ARG A 86 10.10 -1.99 -12.08
CA ARG A 86 9.86 -0.98 -11.06
C ARG A 86 8.58 -1.27 -10.31
N HIS A 87 8.59 -0.91 -9.02
CA HIS A 87 7.41 -1.01 -8.16
C HIS A 87 7.16 0.37 -7.58
N TRP A 88 5.93 0.87 -7.67
CA TRP A 88 5.63 2.18 -7.09
C TRP A 88 4.24 2.19 -6.47
N VAL A 89 4.11 3.04 -5.44
CA VAL A 89 2.83 3.25 -4.78
C VAL A 89 1.97 4.14 -5.67
N VAL A 90 0.76 3.67 -5.97
CA VAL A 90 -0.22 4.46 -6.71
C VAL A 90 -1.03 5.32 -5.76
N THR A 91 -1.51 4.71 -4.68
CA THR A 91 -2.26 5.40 -3.65
C THR A 91 -2.27 4.57 -2.37
N ALA A 92 -2.77 5.17 -1.29
CA ALA A 92 -3.00 4.48 -0.03
C ALA A 92 -4.23 5.09 0.63
N TYR A 93 -4.96 4.29 1.39
CA TYR A 93 -6.15 4.74 2.08
C TYR A 93 -6.43 3.88 3.31
N MET A 94 -7.39 4.31 4.12
CA MET A 94 -7.86 3.58 5.29
C MET A 94 -9.25 3.04 5.03
N ALA A 95 -9.54 1.84 5.53
CA ALA A 95 -10.84 1.21 5.34
C ALA A 95 -11.22 0.40 6.57
N ARG A 96 -12.52 0.34 6.85
CA ARG A 96 -13.05 -0.53 7.90
C ARG A 96 -13.14 -1.97 7.45
N GLN A 97 -13.43 -2.17 6.17
CA GLN A 97 -13.60 -3.49 5.57
C GLN A 97 -12.81 -3.57 4.28
N LEU A 98 -12.30 -4.75 3.99
CA LEU A 98 -11.57 -5.02 2.76
C LEU A 98 -12.51 -5.68 1.78
N THR A 99 -12.84 -4.98 0.70
CA THR A 99 -13.81 -5.46 -0.29
C THR A 99 -13.22 -5.61 -1.69
N GLU A 100 -12.11 -4.94 -1.97
CA GLU A 100 -11.53 -4.94 -3.31
C GLU A 100 -10.54 -6.07 -3.51
N GLY A 101 -10.60 -6.70 -4.69
CA GLY A 101 -9.60 -7.67 -5.13
C GLY A 101 -9.74 -9.05 -4.51
N GLY A 102 -9.05 -10.02 -5.10
CA GLY A 102 -8.96 -11.37 -4.59
C GLY A 102 -7.71 -11.57 -3.76
N ILE A 103 -7.79 -12.39 -2.72
CA ILE A 103 -6.66 -12.66 -1.82
C ILE A 103 -5.59 -13.45 -2.58
N GLU A 104 -4.37 -12.93 -2.62
CA GLU A 104 -3.20 -13.60 -3.18
C GLU A 104 -2.39 -14.27 -2.07
N TRP A 105 -2.29 -13.64 -0.92
CA TRP A 105 -1.50 -14.11 0.22
C TRP A 105 -2.09 -13.60 1.52
N THR A 106 -2.04 -14.43 2.54
CA THR A 106 -2.49 -14.09 3.89
C THR A 106 -1.42 -14.50 4.88
N LYS A 107 -1.14 -13.62 5.83
CA LYS A 107 -0.22 -13.92 6.93
C LYS A 107 -0.81 -15.02 7.79
N SER A 108 0.01 -16.01 8.09
CA SER A 108 -0.39 -17.13 8.95
C SER A 108 -0.17 -16.86 10.43
#